data_95cf77344e37bb08d7506fcfe921c2f2
#
_entry.id   95cf77344e37bb08d7506fcfe921c2f2
#
_cell.length_a   1.000
_cell.length_b   1.000
_cell.length_c   1.000
_cell.angle_alpha   90.00
_cell.angle_beta   90.00
_cell.angle_gamma   90.00
#
_symmetry.space_group_name_H-M   'P 1'
#
loop_
_entity.id
_entity.type
_entity.pdbx_description
1 polymer ?
#
loop_
_entity_poly.entity_id
_entity_poly.type
_entity_poly.pdbx_seq_one_letter_code
_entity_poly.pdbx_strand_id
1 'polypeptide(L)'
;LKADIIIVDLGAGISNNTLDFFNLSSRGIVVTNPEPNATQDAYFFLKNVLYRRMRLFAKINEPIKRAFDDYIDRNGNGMFDFGGFREFLNRHQQGARKEYNNFLNEFNPRLIVNKIRSIRQNGEGTWFINLVKTFLDIEMEYLGGLRFDKRITQSSEKLFPFIYHFPNARITKGLFSILSNLNGIDLPRHEIRTFKQFRTLLKEQQKQWH
;
A
#
# COMPACT_ATOMS: atom_id res chain seq x y z
N LEU A 1 7.46 -22.09 -10.07
CA LEU A 1 6.27 -22.24 -9.21
C LEU A 1 5.03 -22.08 -10.09
N LYS A 2 4.17 -23.09 -10.15
CA LYS A 2 2.83 -22.95 -10.77
C LYS A 2 1.89 -22.43 -9.68
N ALA A 3 1.75 -21.12 -9.59
CA ALA A 3 0.85 -20.46 -8.63
C ALA A 3 0.18 -19.27 -9.32
N ASP A 4 -1.13 -19.11 -9.13
CA ASP A 4 -1.90 -17.98 -9.68
C ASP A 4 -1.60 -16.68 -8.92
N ILE A 5 -1.27 -16.80 -7.63
CA ILE A 5 -0.94 -15.67 -6.75
C ILE A 5 0.26 -16.05 -5.87
N ILE A 6 1.22 -15.15 -5.80
CA ILE A 6 2.37 -15.24 -4.90
C ILE A 6 2.28 -14.06 -3.92
N ILE A 7 2.24 -14.36 -2.63
CA ILE A 7 2.29 -13.36 -1.57
C ILE A 7 3.69 -13.38 -0.96
N VAL A 8 4.35 -12.23 -0.95
CA VAL A 8 5.64 -12.04 -0.29
C VAL A 8 5.39 -11.26 1.00
N ASP A 9 5.51 -11.93 2.14
CA ASP A 9 5.41 -11.30 3.45
C ASP A 9 6.75 -10.65 3.80
N LEU A 10 6.74 -9.32 3.87
CA LEU A 10 7.94 -8.53 4.15
C LEU A 10 7.94 -8.15 5.63
N GLY A 11 9.07 -8.37 6.28
CA GLY A 11 9.29 -7.88 7.64
C GLY A 11 9.19 -6.35 7.72
N ALA A 12 8.87 -5.86 8.91
CA ALA A 12 8.87 -4.42 9.19
C ALA A 12 10.28 -3.83 9.04
N GLY A 13 10.37 -2.56 8.64
CA GLY A 13 11.62 -1.82 8.54
C GLY A 13 11.97 -1.37 7.13
N ILE A 14 13.09 -0.66 7.03
CA ILE A 14 13.56 0.02 5.80
C ILE A 14 14.89 -0.56 5.29
N SER A 15 15.13 -1.87 5.54
CA SER A 15 16.30 -2.52 4.98
C SER A 15 16.26 -2.49 3.44
N ASN A 16 17.44 -2.49 2.81
CA ASN A 16 17.52 -2.48 1.36
C ASN A 16 16.73 -3.62 0.72
N ASN A 17 16.81 -4.82 1.30
CA ASN A 17 16.08 -5.99 0.79
C ASN A 17 14.55 -5.78 0.89
N THR A 18 14.06 -5.28 2.04
CA THR A 18 12.63 -4.99 2.22
C THR A 18 12.13 -3.99 1.17
N LEU A 19 12.87 -2.90 0.96
CA LEU A 19 12.52 -1.87 -0.03
C LEU A 19 12.57 -2.42 -1.46
N ASP A 20 13.57 -3.26 -1.78
CA ASP A 20 13.70 -3.86 -3.11
C ASP A 20 12.57 -4.85 -3.42
N PHE A 21 12.27 -5.74 -2.49
CA PHE A 21 11.15 -6.66 -2.65
C PHE A 21 9.79 -5.94 -2.76
N PHE A 22 9.58 -4.88 -1.96
CA PHE A 22 8.36 -4.08 -2.10
C PHE A 22 8.27 -3.40 -3.47
N ASN A 23 9.40 -2.93 -4.01
CA ASN A 23 9.47 -2.29 -5.33
C ASN A 23 9.30 -3.24 -6.52
N LEU A 24 9.30 -4.56 -6.33
CA LEU A 24 8.93 -5.51 -7.38
C LEU A 24 7.47 -5.38 -7.82
N SER A 25 6.62 -4.79 -6.97
CA SER A 25 5.23 -4.51 -7.29
C SER A 25 4.98 -3.00 -7.35
N SER A 26 4.25 -2.55 -8.37
CA SER A 26 3.73 -1.18 -8.40
C SER A 26 2.54 -0.98 -7.45
N ARG A 27 1.93 -2.07 -6.96
CA ARG A 27 0.72 -2.10 -6.14
C ARG A 27 0.93 -2.87 -4.83
N GLY A 28 2.11 -2.73 -4.22
CA GLY A 28 2.42 -3.32 -2.92
C GLY A 28 1.44 -2.89 -1.83
N ILE A 29 1.17 -3.76 -0.86
CA ILE A 29 0.21 -3.49 0.22
C ILE A 29 0.97 -3.05 1.46
N VAL A 30 0.64 -1.86 1.97
CA VAL A 30 1.09 -1.36 3.27
C VAL A 30 0.02 -1.65 4.32
N VAL A 31 0.42 -2.28 5.42
CA VAL A 31 -0.45 -2.54 6.56
C VAL A 31 0.02 -1.70 7.73
N THR A 32 -0.82 -0.82 8.24
CA THR A 32 -0.53 0.03 9.41
C THR A 32 -1.63 -0.07 10.47
N ASN A 33 -1.43 0.57 11.60
CA ASN A 33 -2.42 0.70 12.68
C ASN A 33 -2.79 2.18 12.84
N PRO A 34 -3.94 2.51 13.47
CA PRO A 34 -4.34 3.88 13.76
C PRO A 34 -3.59 4.47 14.98
N GLU A 35 -2.35 4.10 15.16
CA GLU A 35 -1.46 4.62 16.21
C GLU A 35 -0.46 5.58 15.57
N PRO A 36 -0.15 6.75 16.18
CA PRO A 36 0.70 7.77 15.58
C PRO A 36 2.06 7.22 15.11
N ASN A 37 2.73 6.42 15.93
CA ASN A 37 4.02 5.83 15.58
C ASN A 37 3.91 4.89 14.36
N ALA A 38 2.90 4.01 14.34
CA ALA A 38 2.71 3.09 13.21
C ALA A 38 2.39 3.83 11.90
N THR A 39 1.65 4.93 11.99
CA THR A 39 1.36 5.80 10.85
C THR A 39 2.62 6.51 10.35
N GLN A 40 3.44 7.02 11.29
CA GLN A 40 4.72 7.65 10.96
C GLN A 40 5.68 6.64 10.31
N ASP A 41 5.79 5.43 10.85
CA ASP A 41 6.64 4.38 10.30
C ASP A 41 6.20 3.98 8.88
N ALA A 42 4.89 3.85 8.65
CA ALA A 42 4.33 3.55 7.32
C ALA A 42 4.63 4.69 6.31
N TYR A 43 4.54 5.94 6.74
CA TYR A 43 4.91 7.09 5.89
C TYR A 43 6.40 7.08 5.55
N PHE A 44 7.28 6.90 6.54
CA PHE A 44 8.73 6.82 6.29
C PHE A 44 9.10 5.62 5.43
N PHE A 45 8.45 4.48 5.62
CA PHE A 45 8.62 3.33 4.75
C PHE A 45 8.31 3.69 3.29
N LEU A 46 7.14 4.26 3.01
CA LEU A 46 6.75 4.66 1.64
C LEU A 46 7.69 5.71 1.06
N LYS A 47 8.14 6.68 1.87
CA LYS A 47 9.11 7.68 1.44
C LYS A 47 10.43 7.04 1.00
N ASN A 48 10.94 6.07 1.75
CA ASN A 48 12.16 5.35 1.39
C ASN A 48 11.98 4.45 0.16
N VAL A 49 10.83 3.77 0.05
CA VAL A 49 10.47 2.98 -1.14
C VAL A 49 10.48 3.87 -2.38
N LEU A 50 9.81 5.02 -2.33
CA LEU A 50 9.70 5.95 -3.44
C LEU A 50 11.07 6.55 -3.80
N TYR A 51 11.87 6.94 -2.81
CA TYR A 51 13.23 7.44 -3.02
C TYR A 51 14.13 6.41 -3.71
N ARG A 52 14.10 5.15 -3.25
CA ARG A 52 14.85 4.07 -3.87
C ARG A 52 14.41 3.81 -5.30
N ARG A 53 13.10 3.81 -5.56
CA ARG A 53 12.51 3.69 -6.89
C ARG A 53 12.95 4.84 -7.80
N MET A 54 12.94 6.08 -7.30
CA MET A 54 13.41 7.27 -8.03
C MET A 54 14.88 7.15 -8.40
N ARG A 55 15.73 6.73 -7.48
CA ARG A 55 17.17 6.53 -7.78
C ARG A 55 17.42 5.48 -8.85
N LEU A 56 16.61 4.42 -8.91
CA LEU A 56 16.70 3.42 -9.97
C LEU A 56 16.21 3.98 -11.31
N PHE A 57 15.10 4.71 -11.30
CA PHE A 57 14.56 5.37 -12.48
C PHE A 57 15.51 6.40 -13.07
N ALA A 58 16.15 7.20 -12.24
CA ALA A 58 17.15 8.18 -12.65
C ALA A 58 18.35 7.56 -13.38
N LYS A 59 18.71 6.30 -13.09
CA LYS A 59 19.81 5.61 -13.80
C LYS A 59 19.52 5.33 -15.27
N ILE A 60 18.24 5.21 -15.64
CA ILE A 60 17.80 4.85 -17.00
C ILE A 60 17.07 5.98 -17.71
N ASN A 61 16.82 7.10 -17.03
CA ASN A 61 16.12 8.26 -17.56
C ASN A 61 17.00 9.52 -17.42
N GLU A 62 17.67 9.91 -18.49
CA GLU A 62 18.66 10.99 -18.47
C GLU A 62 18.08 12.37 -18.06
N PRO A 63 16.87 12.79 -18.52
CA PRO A 63 16.25 14.02 -18.03
C PRO A 63 16.03 14.04 -16.52
N ILE A 64 15.56 12.94 -15.96
CA ILE A 64 15.33 12.80 -14.52
C ILE A 64 16.66 12.74 -13.76
N LYS A 65 17.66 12.06 -14.29
CA LYS A 65 18.98 11.97 -13.68
C LYS A 65 19.58 13.36 -13.47
N ARG A 66 19.64 14.17 -14.53
CA ARG A 66 20.18 15.54 -14.45
C ARG A 66 19.42 16.40 -13.44
N ALA A 67 18.09 16.34 -13.49
CA ALA A 67 17.25 17.10 -12.55
C ALA A 67 17.44 16.64 -11.10
N PHE A 68 17.58 15.33 -10.88
CA PHE A 68 17.76 14.73 -9.56
C PHE A 68 19.12 15.09 -8.97
N ASP A 69 20.19 14.97 -9.76
CA ASP A 69 21.56 15.33 -9.36
C ASP A 69 21.65 16.84 -9.04
N ASP A 70 21.13 17.71 -9.92
CA ASP A 70 21.10 19.17 -9.71
C ASP A 70 20.29 19.57 -8.46
N TYR A 71 19.18 18.88 -8.20
CA TYR A 71 18.39 19.12 -6.99
C TYR A 71 19.13 18.73 -5.71
N ILE A 72 19.81 17.58 -5.71
CA ILE A 72 20.61 17.11 -4.57
C ILE A 72 21.79 18.03 -4.31
N ASP A 73 22.50 18.45 -5.35
CA ASP A 73 23.65 19.36 -5.23
C ASP A 73 23.26 20.70 -4.60
N ARG A 74 22.06 21.21 -4.89
CA ARG A 74 21.55 22.47 -4.33
C ARG A 74 21.03 22.35 -2.90
N ASN A 75 20.45 21.21 -2.54
CA ASN A 75 19.75 21.05 -1.26
C ASN A 75 20.51 20.19 -0.24
N GLY A 76 21.66 19.62 -0.63
CA GLY A 76 22.51 18.79 0.22
C GLY A 76 21.97 17.37 0.39
N ASN A 77 22.75 16.54 1.12
CA ASN A 77 22.45 15.11 1.33
C ASN A 77 21.43 14.83 2.44
N GLY A 78 20.51 15.75 2.69
CA GLY A 78 19.43 15.56 3.64
C GLY A 78 18.39 14.54 3.15
N MET A 79 17.34 14.36 3.94
CA MET A 79 16.22 13.53 3.52
C MET A 79 15.52 14.14 2.30
N PHE A 80 15.43 13.38 1.21
CA PHE A 80 14.85 13.87 -0.06
C PHE A 80 13.42 14.40 0.14
N ASP A 81 13.16 15.61 -0.38
CA ASP A 81 11.86 16.26 -0.35
C ASP A 81 11.19 16.18 -1.73
N PHE A 82 10.17 15.33 -1.84
CA PHE A 82 9.42 15.12 -3.09
C PHE A 82 8.62 16.37 -3.50
N GLY A 83 8.07 17.11 -2.53
CA GLY A 83 7.36 18.37 -2.78
C GLY A 83 8.28 19.44 -3.35
N GLY A 84 9.42 19.63 -2.70
CA GLY A 84 10.47 20.56 -3.16
C GLY A 84 11.04 20.16 -4.51
N PHE A 85 11.26 18.87 -4.77
CA PHE A 85 11.71 18.38 -6.08
C PHE A 85 10.69 18.66 -7.19
N ARG A 86 9.41 18.45 -6.93
CA ARG A 86 8.33 18.79 -7.85
C ARG A 86 8.35 20.29 -8.21
N GLU A 87 8.49 21.17 -7.21
CA GLU A 87 8.58 22.61 -7.45
C GLU A 87 9.83 22.99 -8.23
N PHE A 88 10.95 22.36 -7.93
CA PHE A 88 12.19 22.53 -8.68
C PHE A 88 12.02 22.18 -10.16
N LEU A 89 11.40 21.04 -10.47
CA LEU A 89 11.09 20.64 -11.83
C LEU A 89 10.21 21.65 -12.56
N ASN A 90 9.20 22.19 -11.87
CA ASN A 90 8.31 23.20 -12.45
C ASN A 90 9.05 24.48 -12.83
N ARG A 91 10.02 24.90 -12.02
CA ARG A 91 10.75 26.16 -12.22
C ARG A 91 11.93 26.04 -13.16
N HIS A 92 12.63 24.91 -13.15
CA HIS A 92 13.94 24.80 -13.77
C HIS A 92 14.08 23.69 -14.82
N GLN A 93 13.24 22.66 -14.78
CA GLN A 93 13.42 21.42 -15.54
C GLN A 93 12.10 20.91 -16.13
N GLN A 94 11.37 21.75 -16.87
CA GLN A 94 10.05 21.40 -17.43
C GLN A 94 10.09 20.14 -18.31
N GLY A 95 11.18 19.87 -19.03
CA GLY A 95 11.35 18.66 -19.82
C GLY A 95 11.35 17.37 -18.99
N ALA A 96 11.86 17.39 -17.75
CA ALA A 96 11.84 16.26 -16.85
C ALA A 96 10.49 16.10 -16.12
N ARG A 97 9.61 17.11 -16.13
CA ARG A 97 8.32 17.10 -15.43
C ARG A 97 7.39 15.99 -15.91
N LYS A 98 7.32 15.79 -17.22
CA LYS A 98 6.49 14.74 -17.80
C LYS A 98 6.95 13.35 -17.35
N GLU A 99 8.26 13.12 -17.39
CA GLU A 99 8.86 11.86 -16.96
C GLU A 99 8.64 11.60 -15.46
N TYR A 100 8.75 12.65 -14.65
CA TYR A 100 8.44 12.56 -13.21
C TYR A 100 6.97 12.18 -12.96
N ASN A 101 6.04 12.79 -13.67
CA ASN A 101 4.62 12.45 -13.54
C ASN A 101 4.34 11.00 -13.97
N ASN A 102 4.95 10.55 -15.07
CA ASN A 102 4.85 9.16 -15.51
C ASN A 102 5.38 8.20 -14.44
N PHE A 103 6.54 8.49 -13.87
CA PHE A 103 7.15 7.73 -12.79
C PHE A 103 6.23 7.61 -11.57
N LEU A 104 5.58 8.69 -11.14
CA LEU A 104 4.64 8.67 -10.01
C LEU A 104 3.38 7.86 -10.33
N ASN A 105 2.82 8.01 -11.53
CA ASN A 105 1.61 7.32 -11.96
C ASN A 105 1.78 5.79 -12.06
N GLU A 106 3.00 5.31 -12.26
CA GLU A 106 3.32 3.88 -12.27
C GLU A 106 3.37 3.24 -10.87
N PHE A 107 3.29 4.05 -9.81
CA PHE A 107 3.39 3.56 -8.44
C PHE A 107 2.14 3.93 -7.64
N ASN A 108 1.26 2.96 -7.47
CA ASN A 108 -0.01 3.10 -6.75
C ASN A 108 -0.12 2.03 -5.65
N PRO A 109 0.60 2.21 -4.52
CA PRO A 109 0.53 1.28 -3.40
C PRO A 109 -0.85 1.27 -2.76
N ARG A 110 -1.15 0.20 -2.04
CA ARG A 110 -2.43 -0.04 -1.39
C ARG A 110 -2.29 0.01 0.12
N LEU A 111 -3.37 0.39 0.79
CA LEU A 111 -3.40 0.55 2.25
C LEU A 111 -4.44 -0.34 2.90
N ILE A 112 -4.03 -1.01 3.98
CA ILE A 112 -4.92 -1.64 4.95
C ILE A 112 -4.63 -1.02 6.32
N VAL A 113 -5.67 -0.57 7.02
CA VAL A 113 -5.56 -0.12 8.41
C VAL A 113 -6.03 -1.23 9.33
N ASN A 114 -5.13 -1.78 10.13
CA ASN A 114 -5.41 -2.88 11.05
C ASN A 114 -5.68 -2.36 12.48
N LYS A 115 -6.21 -3.21 13.35
CA LYS A 115 -6.44 -2.95 14.78
C LYS A 115 -7.31 -1.71 15.09
N ILE A 116 -8.27 -1.37 14.24
CA ILE A 116 -9.22 -0.28 14.48
C ILE A 116 -10.08 -0.59 15.72
N ARG A 117 -10.03 0.27 16.74
CA ARG A 117 -10.74 0.08 18.02
C ARG A 117 -12.01 0.94 18.14
N SER A 118 -12.08 2.07 17.45
CA SER A 118 -13.19 3.00 17.56
C SER A 118 -13.72 3.45 16.19
N ILE A 119 -14.94 4.02 16.17
CA ILE A 119 -15.53 4.61 14.96
C ILE A 119 -14.69 5.81 14.47
N ARG A 120 -14.11 6.59 15.40
CA ARG A 120 -13.26 7.74 15.05
C ARG A 120 -12.04 7.33 14.23
N GLN A 121 -11.50 6.14 14.47
CA GLN A 121 -10.35 5.60 13.73
C GLN A 121 -10.71 5.08 12.33
N ASN A 122 -11.98 5.05 11.94
CA ASN A 122 -12.36 4.65 10.58
C ASN A 122 -11.88 5.64 9.51
N GLY A 123 -11.64 6.90 9.87
CA GLY A 123 -11.11 7.93 8.97
C GLY A 123 -9.59 7.88 8.74
N GLU A 124 -8.85 7.09 9.54
CA GLU A 124 -7.38 7.06 9.50
C GLU A 124 -6.82 6.65 8.12
N GLY A 125 -7.49 5.72 7.44
CA GLY A 125 -7.07 5.32 6.10
C GLY A 125 -7.12 6.48 5.11
N THR A 126 -8.21 7.22 5.08
CA THR A 126 -8.37 8.39 4.20
C THR A 126 -7.40 9.51 4.58
N TRP A 127 -7.23 9.75 5.87
CA TRP A 127 -6.26 10.72 6.36
C TRP A 127 -4.83 10.37 5.92
N PHE A 128 -4.42 9.11 6.08
CA PHE A 128 -3.10 8.64 5.67
C PHE A 128 -2.88 8.78 4.16
N ILE A 129 -3.87 8.42 3.34
CA ILE A 129 -3.80 8.58 1.89
C ILE A 129 -3.61 10.05 1.51
N ASN A 130 -4.37 10.95 2.13
CA ASN A 130 -4.23 12.39 1.90
C ASN A 130 -2.84 12.90 2.32
N LEU A 131 -2.31 12.42 3.44
CA LEU A 131 -0.94 12.72 3.87
C LEU A 131 0.10 12.32 2.82
N VAL A 132 0.02 11.08 2.36
CA VAL A 132 0.93 10.53 1.34
C VAL A 132 0.81 11.28 0.02
N LYS A 133 -0.41 11.57 -0.43
CA LYS A 133 -0.66 12.38 -1.63
C LYS A 133 -0.07 13.78 -1.51
N THR A 134 -0.25 14.43 -0.37
CA THR A 134 0.25 15.80 -0.15
C THR A 134 1.76 15.88 -0.15
N PHE A 135 2.45 14.94 0.52
CA PHE A 135 3.90 15.03 0.76
C PHE A 135 4.76 14.17 -0.16
N LEU A 136 4.21 13.09 -0.70
CA LEU A 136 4.93 12.20 -1.63
C LEU A 136 4.42 12.28 -3.07
N ASP A 137 3.30 12.97 -3.30
CA ASP A 137 2.69 13.16 -4.63
C ASP A 137 2.23 11.85 -5.32
N ILE A 138 2.05 10.79 -4.56
CA ILE A 138 1.59 9.49 -5.08
C ILE A 138 0.15 9.21 -4.68
N GLU A 139 -0.57 8.52 -5.55
CA GLU A 139 -1.90 8.00 -5.26
C GLU A 139 -1.78 6.68 -4.49
N MET A 140 -2.73 6.45 -3.58
CA MET A 140 -2.88 5.18 -2.86
C MET A 140 -4.32 4.70 -2.91
N GLU A 141 -4.52 3.39 -3.01
CA GLU A 141 -5.83 2.76 -2.92
C GLU A 141 -6.09 2.27 -1.48
N TYR A 142 -7.21 2.69 -0.88
CA TYR A 142 -7.63 2.17 0.42
C TYR A 142 -8.39 0.86 0.25
N LEU A 143 -7.79 -0.25 0.63
CA LEU A 143 -8.45 -1.56 0.56
C LEU A 143 -9.47 -1.78 1.68
N GLY A 144 -9.27 -1.14 2.83
CA GLY A 144 -10.19 -1.24 3.95
C GLY A 144 -9.52 -1.31 5.32
N GLY A 145 -10.37 -1.34 6.35
CA GLY A 145 -9.93 -1.41 7.73
C GLY A 145 -10.37 -2.68 8.44
N LEU A 146 -9.49 -3.22 9.28
CA LEU A 146 -9.74 -4.38 10.11
C LEU A 146 -9.93 -3.96 11.57
N ARG A 147 -11.05 -4.35 12.16
CA ARG A 147 -11.29 -4.08 13.57
C ARG A 147 -10.41 -4.95 14.45
N PHE A 148 -9.96 -4.39 15.57
CA PHE A 148 -9.30 -5.15 16.62
C PHE A 148 -10.24 -6.25 17.13
N ASP A 149 -9.72 -7.48 17.20
CA ASP A 149 -10.43 -8.63 17.74
C ASP A 149 -9.47 -9.50 18.55
N LYS A 150 -9.71 -9.58 19.86
CA LYS A 150 -8.87 -10.36 20.78
C LYS A 150 -8.88 -11.88 20.49
N ARG A 151 -9.87 -12.38 19.75
CA ARG A 151 -9.93 -13.79 19.34
C ARG A 151 -8.83 -14.17 18.34
N ILE A 152 -8.21 -13.19 17.66
CA ILE A 152 -7.03 -13.45 16.80
C ILE A 152 -5.90 -14.03 17.63
N THR A 153 -5.62 -13.47 18.82
CA THR A 153 -4.58 -14.00 19.72
C THR A 153 -4.88 -15.45 20.11
N GLN A 154 -6.13 -15.75 20.46
CA GLN A 154 -6.55 -17.11 20.80
C GLN A 154 -6.38 -18.10 19.63
N SER A 155 -6.63 -17.66 18.40
CA SER A 155 -6.42 -18.47 17.19
C SER A 155 -4.95 -18.73 16.93
N SER A 156 -4.11 -17.70 17.12
CA SER A 156 -2.65 -17.81 16.95
C SER A 156 -2.03 -18.78 17.96
N GLU A 157 -2.46 -18.73 19.21
CA GLU A 157 -2.03 -19.66 20.26
C GLU A 157 -2.35 -21.12 19.90
N LYS A 158 -3.47 -21.35 19.21
CA LYS A 158 -3.89 -22.67 18.77
C LYS A 158 -3.32 -23.09 17.42
N LEU A 159 -2.50 -22.25 16.78
CA LEU A 159 -1.92 -22.47 15.45
C LEU A 159 -2.97 -22.85 14.39
N PHE A 160 -4.15 -22.24 14.46
CA PHE A 160 -5.26 -22.53 13.57
C PHE A 160 -5.77 -21.25 12.89
N PRO A 161 -6.05 -21.25 11.57
CA PRO A 161 -6.46 -20.04 10.88
C PRO A 161 -7.75 -19.46 11.44
N PHE A 162 -7.73 -18.18 11.81
CA PHE A 162 -8.80 -17.44 12.44
C PHE A 162 -10.13 -17.52 11.70
N ILE A 163 -10.10 -17.46 10.36
CA ILE A 163 -11.29 -17.48 9.50
C ILE A 163 -12.10 -18.77 9.60
N TYR A 164 -11.48 -19.88 9.94
CA TYR A 164 -12.18 -21.15 10.14
C TYR A 164 -12.84 -21.24 11.51
N HIS A 165 -12.19 -20.70 12.54
CA HIS A 165 -12.75 -20.70 13.91
C HIS A 165 -13.87 -19.66 14.08
N PHE A 166 -13.72 -18.49 13.43
CA PHE A 166 -14.63 -17.36 13.60
C PHE A 166 -15.12 -16.80 12.27
N PRO A 167 -15.80 -17.62 11.43
CA PRO A 167 -16.22 -17.21 10.08
C PRO A 167 -17.17 -16.01 10.08
N ASN A 168 -17.97 -15.83 11.13
CA ASN A 168 -18.95 -14.75 11.27
C ASN A 168 -18.43 -13.53 12.04
N ALA A 169 -17.16 -13.53 12.44
CA ALA A 169 -16.57 -12.40 13.15
C ALA A 169 -16.53 -11.15 12.26
N ARG A 170 -16.64 -9.96 12.88
CA ARG A 170 -16.56 -8.68 12.14
C ARG A 170 -15.25 -8.52 11.37
N ILE A 171 -14.14 -9.00 11.94
CA ILE A 171 -12.85 -8.97 11.27
C ILE A 171 -12.80 -9.90 10.06
N THR A 172 -13.43 -11.07 10.12
CA THR A 172 -13.54 -12.00 8.97
C THR A 172 -14.31 -11.35 7.82
N LYS A 173 -15.41 -10.66 8.13
CA LYS A 173 -16.15 -9.87 7.12
C LYS A 173 -15.30 -8.73 6.54
N GLY A 174 -14.49 -8.06 7.38
CA GLY A 174 -13.54 -7.06 6.95
C GLY A 174 -12.49 -7.61 5.99
N LEU A 175 -11.95 -8.80 6.26
CA LEU A 175 -11.01 -9.49 5.36
C LEU A 175 -11.65 -9.80 4.00
N PHE A 176 -12.90 -10.25 3.96
CA PHE A 176 -13.62 -10.47 2.71
C PHE A 176 -13.84 -9.19 1.93
N SER A 177 -14.17 -8.08 2.60
CA SER A 177 -14.29 -6.77 1.96
C SER A 177 -12.95 -6.31 1.35
N ILE A 178 -11.83 -6.52 2.05
CA ILE A 178 -10.50 -6.21 1.53
C ILE A 178 -10.17 -7.08 0.31
N LEU A 179 -10.46 -8.37 0.36
CA LEU A 179 -10.23 -9.27 -0.78
C LEU A 179 -11.10 -8.89 -1.99
N SER A 180 -12.31 -8.43 -1.77
CA SER A 180 -13.20 -7.89 -2.80
C SER A 180 -12.57 -6.68 -3.48
N ASN A 181 -12.16 -5.70 -2.70
CA ASN A 181 -11.53 -4.49 -3.20
C ASN A 181 -10.20 -4.81 -3.93
N LEU A 182 -9.42 -5.77 -3.41
CA LEU A 182 -8.16 -6.19 -4.03
C LEU A 182 -8.35 -6.78 -5.43
N ASN A 183 -9.42 -7.52 -5.65
CA ASN A 183 -9.73 -8.17 -6.93
C ASN A 183 -10.67 -7.35 -7.82
N GLY A 184 -11.14 -6.18 -7.40
CA GLY A 184 -12.13 -5.38 -8.13
C GLY A 184 -13.51 -6.04 -8.20
N ILE A 185 -13.81 -6.92 -7.26
CA ILE A 185 -15.06 -7.69 -7.20
C ILE A 185 -16.05 -6.97 -6.30
N ASP A 186 -17.20 -6.57 -6.82
CA ASP A 186 -18.27 -6.03 -5.99
C ASP A 186 -18.99 -7.20 -5.28
N LEU A 187 -18.64 -7.37 -4.01
CA LEU A 187 -19.28 -8.38 -3.18
C LEU A 187 -20.55 -7.81 -2.56
N PRO A 188 -21.70 -8.47 -2.73
CA PRO A 188 -22.91 -8.09 -2.05
C PRO A 188 -22.70 -8.16 -0.54
N ARG A 189 -22.57 -6.99 0.11
CA ARG A 189 -22.16 -6.82 1.53
C ARG A 189 -23.07 -7.57 2.51
N HIS A 190 -24.25 -8.00 2.08
CA HIS A 190 -25.27 -8.67 2.91
C HIS A 190 -25.31 -10.19 2.75
N GLU A 191 -24.73 -10.76 1.70
CA GLU A 191 -24.90 -12.18 1.36
C GLU A 191 -23.73 -13.08 1.78
N ILE A 192 -22.52 -12.53 1.95
CA ILE A 192 -21.37 -13.34 2.32
C ILE A 192 -21.31 -13.49 3.84
N ARG A 193 -21.82 -14.62 4.31
CA ARG A 193 -21.79 -14.99 5.73
C ARG A 193 -20.68 -15.99 6.05
N THR A 194 -20.12 -16.68 5.04
CA THR A 194 -19.13 -17.74 5.23
C THR A 194 -18.03 -17.70 4.17
N PHE A 195 -16.85 -18.21 4.50
CA PHE A 195 -15.74 -18.40 3.57
C PHE A 195 -16.13 -19.26 2.36
N LYS A 196 -17.00 -20.26 2.56
CA LYS A 196 -17.48 -21.12 1.47
C LYS A 196 -18.26 -20.32 0.42
N GLN A 197 -19.14 -19.42 0.84
CA GLN A 197 -19.90 -18.53 -0.05
C GLN A 197 -18.98 -17.58 -0.81
N PHE A 198 -17.98 -16.99 -0.13
CA PHE A 198 -16.98 -16.14 -0.75
C PHE A 198 -16.19 -16.88 -1.84
N ARG A 199 -15.71 -18.11 -1.55
CA ARG A 199 -15.00 -18.94 -2.51
C ARG A 199 -15.85 -19.31 -3.74
N THR A 200 -17.14 -19.56 -3.53
CA THR A 200 -18.07 -19.86 -4.63
C THR A 200 -18.22 -18.66 -5.54
N LEU A 201 -18.47 -17.47 -4.97
CA LEU A 201 -18.60 -16.22 -5.74
C LEU A 201 -17.32 -15.86 -6.53
N LEU A 202 -16.15 -16.04 -5.93
CA LEU A 202 -14.87 -15.84 -6.64
C LEU A 202 -14.77 -16.76 -7.86
N LYS A 203 -15.15 -18.03 -7.74
CA LYS A 203 -15.10 -18.98 -8.85
C LYS A 203 -16.12 -18.65 -9.96
N GLU A 204 -17.28 -18.17 -9.60
CA GLU A 204 -18.33 -17.78 -10.56
C GLU A 204 -17.92 -16.54 -11.35
N GLN A 205 -17.32 -15.57 -10.71
CA GLN A 205 -16.84 -14.36 -11.40
C GLN A 205 -15.60 -14.61 -12.25
N GLN A 206 -14.68 -15.48 -11.82
CA GLN A 206 -13.53 -15.88 -12.66
C GLN A 206 -13.97 -16.55 -13.98
N LYS A 207 -15.12 -17.24 -14.01
CA LYS A 207 -15.67 -17.84 -15.23
C LYS A 207 -16.25 -16.81 -16.21
N GLN A 208 -16.55 -15.58 -15.77
CA GLN A 208 -17.06 -14.51 -16.64
C GLN A 208 -15.94 -13.75 -17.36
N TRP A 209 -14.67 -13.97 -17.00
CA TRP A 209 -13.50 -13.28 -17.58
C TRP A 209 -12.73 -14.15 -18.59
N HIS A 210 -13.20 -15.37 -18.84
CA HIS A 210 -12.75 -16.29 -19.88
C HIS A 210 -13.86 -16.54 -20.91
#